data_be643f863e45eab720c9bacc7722a6ce
#
_entry.id   be643f863e45eab720c9bacc7722a6ce
#
_cell.length_a   1.000
_cell.length_b   1.000
_cell.length_c   1.000
_cell.angle_alpha   90.00
_cell.angle_beta   90.00
_cell.angle_gamma   90.00
#
_symmetry.space_group_name_H-M   'P 1'
#
loop_
_entity.id
_entity.type
_entity.pdbx_description
1 polymer ?
#
loop_
_entity_poly.entity_id
_entity_poly.type
_entity_poly.pdbx_seq_one_letter_code
_entity_poly.pdbx_strand_id
1 'polypeptide(L)'
;CYPAQELLELLLDYCKVEGDFKCGIAIHPYPEDLINPRSWEDPKAKFFFGTPYVTFKNLEVLDKWIKNPDTFYNGQKRTLFLSKQNPNSLDYTEAALQEQAAGLAFALKKVEALSGIDAYIAHSWIDAPYEGGLKTGLRKYPDDPVDPYGRKPAWFVFRDWETPVSYTHLTLPT
;
A
#
# COMPACT_ATOMS: atom_id res chain seq x y z
N CYS A 1 -7.48 4.05 16.33
CA CYS A 1 -7.76 3.32 15.07
C CYS A 1 -8.50 2.04 15.43
N TYR A 2 -9.54 1.71 14.70
CA TYR A 2 -10.19 0.40 14.80
C TYR A 2 -9.42 -0.61 13.95
N PRO A 3 -9.34 -1.88 14.39
CA PRO A 3 -8.85 -2.96 13.53
C PRO A 3 -9.66 -3.02 12.23
N ALA A 4 -8.99 -3.31 11.12
CA ALA A 4 -9.67 -3.36 9.82
C ALA A 4 -10.82 -4.37 9.80
N GLN A 5 -10.67 -5.50 10.49
CA GLN A 5 -11.72 -6.52 10.65
C GLN A 5 -12.99 -5.92 11.23
N GLU A 6 -12.91 -5.26 12.40
CA GLU A 6 -14.08 -4.73 13.10
C GLU A 6 -14.87 -3.77 12.21
N LEU A 7 -14.18 -2.89 11.48
CA LEU A 7 -14.83 -1.94 10.58
C LEU A 7 -15.49 -2.65 9.39
N LEU A 8 -14.84 -3.63 8.80
CA LEU A 8 -15.34 -4.36 7.64
C LEU A 8 -16.52 -5.27 8.00
N GLU A 9 -16.47 -5.95 9.16
CA GLU A 9 -17.58 -6.76 9.67
C GLU A 9 -18.78 -5.88 10.00
N LEU A 10 -18.57 -4.74 10.69
CA LEU A 10 -19.63 -3.80 11.00
C LEU A 10 -20.32 -3.26 9.74
N LEU A 11 -19.56 -2.94 8.68
CA LEU A 11 -20.11 -2.54 7.39
C LEU A 11 -20.98 -3.62 6.78
N LEU A 12 -20.52 -4.87 6.75
CA LEU A 12 -21.29 -5.98 6.18
C LEU A 12 -22.55 -6.29 7.00
N ASP A 13 -22.47 -6.24 8.32
CA ASP A 13 -23.62 -6.46 9.18
C ASP A 13 -24.66 -5.35 9.02
N TYR A 14 -24.23 -4.09 8.88
CA TYR A 14 -25.12 -2.98 8.55
C TYR A 14 -25.81 -3.21 7.19
N CYS A 15 -25.06 -3.61 6.16
CA CYS A 15 -25.61 -3.93 4.84
C CYS A 15 -26.67 -5.04 4.89
N LYS A 16 -26.49 -6.05 5.74
CA LYS A 16 -27.48 -7.13 5.91
C LYS A 16 -28.80 -6.66 6.50
N VAL A 17 -28.76 -5.65 7.39
CA VAL A 17 -29.93 -5.13 8.11
C VAL A 17 -30.67 -4.05 7.30
N GLU A 18 -29.93 -3.08 6.78
CA GLU A 18 -30.49 -1.88 6.13
C GLU A 18 -30.67 -2.02 4.63
N GLY A 19 -30.18 -3.09 4.05
CA GLY A 19 -30.12 -3.33 2.61
C GLY A 19 -28.72 -3.10 2.06
N ASP A 20 -28.27 -4.07 1.28
CA ASP A 20 -26.93 -4.03 0.67
C ASP A 20 -26.91 -3.14 -0.57
N PHE A 21 -25.74 -2.58 -0.89
CA PHE A 21 -25.53 -1.70 -2.03
C PHE A 21 -24.20 -1.96 -2.72
N LYS A 22 -24.09 -1.55 -3.96
CA LYS A 22 -22.85 -1.65 -4.73
C LYS A 22 -21.83 -0.63 -4.23
N CYS A 23 -20.84 -1.11 -3.48
CA CYS A 23 -19.69 -0.30 -3.02
C CYS A 23 -18.39 -1.03 -3.25
N GLY A 24 -17.29 -0.29 -3.35
CA GLY A 24 -15.93 -0.78 -3.24
C GLY A 24 -15.38 -0.57 -1.83
N ILE A 25 -14.32 -1.27 -1.52
CA ILE A 25 -13.55 -1.12 -0.28
C ILE A 25 -12.25 -0.41 -0.61
N ALA A 26 -11.94 0.64 0.14
CA ALA A 26 -10.68 1.38 0.04
C ALA A 26 -9.87 1.25 1.33
N ILE A 27 -8.63 0.80 1.22
CA ILE A 27 -7.72 0.58 2.35
C ILE A 27 -6.43 1.35 2.13
N HIS A 28 -5.83 1.82 3.22
CA HIS A 28 -4.52 2.47 3.26
C HIS A 28 -3.52 1.60 4.03
N PRO A 29 -2.85 0.64 3.42
CA PRO A 29 -1.99 -0.33 4.10
C PRO A 29 -0.57 0.21 4.37
N TYR A 30 -0.48 1.38 4.98
CA TYR A 30 0.81 1.93 5.38
C TYR A 30 1.58 1.00 6.33
N PRO A 31 2.91 1.07 6.37
CA PRO A 31 3.69 0.44 7.43
C PRO A 31 3.18 0.84 8.83
N GLU A 32 3.38 -0.01 9.83
CA GLU A 32 3.02 0.31 11.23
C GLU A 32 3.69 1.59 11.72
N ASP A 33 4.96 1.76 11.36
CA ASP A 33 5.71 2.99 11.52
C ASP A 33 5.80 3.70 10.16
N LEU A 34 5.14 4.83 10.02
CA LEU A 34 5.09 5.60 8.77
C LEU A 34 6.46 6.05 8.27
N ILE A 35 7.46 6.17 9.14
CA ILE A 35 8.81 6.55 8.74
C ILE A 35 9.68 5.35 8.33
N ASN A 36 9.29 4.12 8.68
CA ASN A 36 10.02 2.92 8.29
C ASN A 36 9.44 2.32 6.99
N PRO A 37 10.16 2.35 5.86
CA PRO A 37 9.69 1.78 4.61
C PRO A 37 9.66 0.25 4.59
N ARG A 38 10.29 -0.42 5.57
CA ARG A 38 10.46 -1.88 5.65
C ARG A 38 9.23 -2.57 6.22
N SER A 39 8.10 -2.45 5.55
CA SER A 39 6.84 -3.05 6.04
C SER A 39 6.91 -4.56 6.28
N TRP A 40 7.85 -5.29 5.66
CA TRP A 40 8.06 -6.71 5.95
C TRP A 40 8.52 -6.98 7.39
N GLU A 41 9.04 -5.97 8.09
CA GLU A 41 9.46 -6.06 9.49
C GLU A 41 8.30 -5.77 10.47
N ASP A 42 7.15 -5.29 10.02
CA ASP A 42 6.01 -4.88 10.85
C ASP A 42 5.60 -6.01 11.84
N PRO A 43 5.83 -5.84 13.15
CA PRO A 43 5.67 -6.94 14.11
C PRO A 43 4.21 -7.24 14.47
N LYS A 44 3.30 -6.27 14.34
CA LYS A 44 1.87 -6.41 14.66
C LYS A 44 1.02 -6.82 13.46
N ALA A 45 1.56 -6.72 12.24
CA ALA A 45 0.89 -7.20 11.04
C ALA A 45 1.00 -8.73 10.95
N LYS A 46 -0.06 -9.43 11.33
CA LYS A 46 -0.15 -10.90 11.37
C LYS A 46 -0.97 -11.42 10.20
N PHE A 47 -0.78 -12.69 9.83
CA PHE A 47 -1.43 -13.33 8.68
C PHE A 47 -2.77 -14.00 9.04
N PHE A 48 -3.59 -13.33 9.85
CA PHE A 48 -4.96 -13.74 10.16
C PHE A 48 -5.88 -12.51 10.19
N PHE A 49 -7.18 -12.69 9.97
CA PHE A 49 -8.12 -11.59 9.75
C PHE A 49 -8.27 -10.67 10.98
N GLY A 50 -8.20 -11.19 12.20
CA GLY A 50 -8.22 -10.39 13.45
C GLY A 50 -6.91 -9.65 13.77
N THR A 51 -6.01 -9.49 12.79
CA THR A 51 -4.75 -8.77 12.97
C THR A 51 -4.98 -7.30 13.34
N PRO A 52 -4.21 -6.73 14.31
CA PRO A 52 -4.35 -5.31 14.66
C PRO A 52 -4.04 -4.36 13.51
N TYR A 53 -3.15 -4.75 12.61
CA TYR A 53 -2.72 -3.95 11.47
C TYR A 53 -2.79 -4.76 10.18
N VAL A 54 -3.27 -4.10 9.12
CA VAL A 54 -3.08 -4.55 7.74
C VAL A 54 -2.13 -3.58 7.07
N THR A 55 -0.96 -4.06 6.73
CA THR A 55 0.11 -3.31 6.05
C THR A 55 0.50 -4.05 4.77
N PHE A 56 1.47 -3.57 4.03
CA PHE A 56 1.97 -4.31 2.87
C PHE A 56 2.47 -5.71 3.21
N LYS A 57 2.87 -5.97 4.48
CA LYS A 57 3.35 -7.29 4.91
C LYS A 57 2.30 -8.38 4.75
N ASN A 58 1.05 -8.09 5.10
CA ASN A 58 -0.02 -9.08 5.25
C ASN A 58 -1.28 -8.79 4.41
N LEU A 59 -1.10 -8.21 3.22
CA LEU A 59 -2.20 -7.93 2.28
C LEU A 59 -3.02 -9.19 1.92
N GLU A 60 -2.46 -10.38 2.06
CA GLU A 60 -3.15 -11.67 1.87
C GLU A 60 -4.40 -11.80 2.75
N VAL A 61 -4.41 -11.13 3.89
CA VAL A 61 -5.59 -11.10 4.78
C VAL A 61 -6.78 -10.45 4.09
N LEU A 62 -6.56 -9.32 3.43
CA LEU A 62 -7.60 -8.62 2.66
C LEU A 62 -7.95 -9.36 1.38
N ASP A 63 -6.98 -9.89 0.67
CA ASP A 63 -7.19 -10.69 -0.54
C ASP A 63 -8.10 -11.89 -0.24
N LYS A 64 -7.85 -12.61 0.84
CA LYS A 64 -8.68 -13.73 1.28
C LYS A 64 -10.07 -13.26 1.68
N TRP A 65 -10.19 -12.15 2.42
CA TRP A 65 -11.45 -11.63 2.89
C TRP A 65 -12.34 -11.19 1.73
N ILE A 66 -11.82 -10.40 0.78
CA ILE A 66 -12.63 -9.86 -0.34
C ILE A 66 -13.09 -10.95 -1.32
N LYS A 67 -12.42 -12.11 -1.34
CA LYS A 67 -12.76 -13.26 -2.15
C LYS A 67 -13.77 -14.20 -1.47
N ASN A 68 -14.12 -13.96 -0.21
CA ASN A 68 -15.15 -14.74 0.48
C ASN A 68 -16.52 -14.37 -0.11
N PRO A 69 -17.32 -15.35 -0.58
CA PRO A 69 -18.66 -15.10 -1.10
C PRO A 69 -19.59 -14.32 -0.15
N ASP A 70 -19.39 -14.43 1.18
CA ASP A 70 -20.15 -13.70 2.19
C ASP A 70 -19.96 -12.18 2.14
N THR A 71 -18.90 -11.71 1.47
CA THR A 71 -18.59 -10.28 1.27
C THR A 71 -19.10 -9.74 -0.05
N PHE A 72 -19.64 -10.59 -0.92
CA PHE A 72 -20.06 -10.23 -2.27
C PHE A 72 -21.33 -9.39 -2.27
N TYR A 73 -21.50 -8.59 -3.32
CA TYR A 73 -22.75 -7.92 -3.65
C TYR A 73 -23.38 -8.57 -4.89
N ASN A 74 -24.60 -9.06 -4.79
CA ASN A 74 -25.29 -9.75 -5.86
C ASN A 74 -24.44 -10.87 -6.55
N GLY A 75 -23.73 -11.64 -5.74
CA GLY A 75 -22.88 -12.74 -6.22
C GLY A 75 -21.56 -12.30 -6.88
N GLN A 76 -21.20 -11.02 -6.82
CA GLN A 76 -19.96 -10.48 -7.39
C GLN A 76 -19.04 -9.94 -6.30
N LYS A 77 -17.76 -10.24 -6.44
CA LYS A 77 -16.70 -9.68 -5.58
C LYS A 77 -16.76 -8.15 -5.61
N ARG A 78 -16.72 -7.51 -4.44
CA ARG A 78 -16.56 -6.06 -4.35
C ARG A 78 -15.16 -5.65 -4.80
N THR A 79 -15.03 -4.44 -5.34
CA THR A 79 -13.73 -3.87 -5.70
C THR A 79 -12.93 -3.54 -4.46
N LEU A 80 -11.65 -3.89 -4.44
CA LEU A 80 -10.72 -3.56 -3.36
C LEU A 80 -9.59 -2.67 -3.90
N PHE A 81 -9.55 -1.43 -3.41
CA PHE A 81 -8.52 -0.46 -3.77
C PHE A 81 -7.53 -0.25 -2.61
N LEU A 82 -6.26 -0.23 -2.93
CA LEU A 82 -5.25 0.38 -2.09
C LEU A 82 -5.12 1.84 -2.52
N SER A 83 -5.83 2.75 -1.83
CA SER A 83 -6.18 4.06 -2.40
C SER A 83 -5.29 5.23 -1.95
N LYS A 84 -4.45 5.05 -0.94
CA LYS A 84 -3.50 6.08 -0.49
C LYS A 84 -2.36 5.44 0.28
N GLN A 85 -1.24 5.24 -0.37
CA GLN A 85 -0.03 4.68 0.24
C GLN A 85 1.19 4.80 -0.66
N ASN A 86 2.33 5.00 -0.04
CA ASN A 86 3.68 4.67 -0.51
C ASN A 86 4.57 4.53 0.73
N PRO A 87 5.64 3.77 0.67
CA PRO A 87 6.69 3.80 1.67
C PRO A 87 7.32 5.19 1.76
N ASN A 88 7.72 5.58 2.96
CA ASN A 88 8.41 6.84 3.20
C ASN A 88 9.91 6.74 2.89
N SER A 89 10.56 7.83 2.50
CA SER A 89 12.00 8.00 2.59
C SER A 89 12.32 8.88 3.80
N LEU A 90 13.23 8.45 4.68
CA LEU A 90 13.57 9.22 5.88
C LEU A 90 14.13 10.60 5.51
N ASP A 91 15.00 10.62 4.52
CA ASP A 91 15.64 11.81 3.94
C ASP A 91 15.96 11.58 2.46
N TYR A 92 16.83 12.41 1.87
CA TYR A 92 17.28 12.26 0.48
C TYR A 92 18.68 11.68 0.34
N THR A 93 19.21 11.03 1.37
CA THR A 93 20.42 10.21 1.22
C THR A 93 20.14 9.03 0.30
N GLU A 94 21.16 8.57 -0.39
CA GLU A 94 21.01 7.43 -1.30
C GLU A 94 20.46 6.20 -0.57
N ALA A 95 20.94 5.92 0.63
CA ALA A 95 20.47 4.79 1.43
C ALA A 95 18.97 4.86 1.72
N ALA A 96 18.47 6.02 2.21
CA ALA A 96 17.06 6.20 2.52
C ALA A 96 16.17 6.13 1.26
N LEU A 97 16.65 6.66 0.14
CA LEU A 97 15.95 6.58 -1.15
C LEU A 97 15.88 5.15 -1.68
N GLN A 98 16.94 4.35 -1.51
CA GLN A 98 16.96 2.94 -1.88
C GLN A 98 16.05 2.10 -0.98
N GLU A 99 15.98 2.39 0.31
CA GLU A 99 15.05 1.73 1.23
C GLU A 99 13.58 2.01 0.85
N GLN A 100 13.24 3.26 0.49
CA GLN A 100 11.91 3.59 -0.04
C GLN A 100 11.60 2.77 -1.30
N ALA A 101 12.54 2.68 -2.22
CA ALA A 101 12.38 1.93 -3.46
C ALA A 101 12.17 0.43 -3.19
N ALA A 102 12.93 -0.16 -2.26
CA ALA A 102 12.77 -1.54 -1.84
C ALA A 102 11.40 -1.79 -1.20
N GLY A 103 10.94 -0.88 -0.32
CA GLY A 103 9.61 -0.93 0.27
C GLY A 103 8.49 -0.90 -0.76
N LEU A 104 8.62 -0.03 -1.77
CA LEU A 104 7.66 0.06 -2.88
C LEU A 104 7.68 -1.21 -3.75
N ALA A 105 8.86 -1.72 -4.08
CA ALA A 105 9.00 -2.95 -4.85
C ALA A 105 8.35 -4.14 -4.14
N PHE A 106 8.55 -4.26 -2.82
CA PHE A 106 7.89 -5.26 -2.00
C PHE A 106 6.36 -5.14 -2.05
N ALA A 107 5.83 -3.92 -1.87
CA ALA A 107 4.39 -3.65 -1.93
C ALA A 107 3.79 -4.02 -3.29
N LEU A 108 4.41 -3.60 -4.38
CA LEU A 108 3.94 -3.86 -5.73
C LEU A 108 3.98 -5.35 -6.09
N LYS A 109 5.02 -6.08 -5.67
CA LYS A 109 5.10 -7.55 -5.83
C LYS A 109 4.01 -8.29 -5.07
N LYS A 110 3.63 -7.81 -3.89
CA LYS A 110 2.49 -8.34 -3.15
C LYS A 110 1.18 -8.10 -3.93
N VAL A 111 0.97 -6.89 -4.41
CA VAL A 111 -0.24 -6.53 -5.19
C VAL A 111 -0.34 -7.39 -6.45
N GLU A 112 0.75 -7.55 -7.19
CA GLU A 112 0.80 -8.39 -8.39
C GLU A 112 0.40 -9.86 -8.13
N ALA A 113 0.77 -10.38 -6.97
CA ALA A 113 0.48 -11.76 -6.58
C ALA A 113 -0.96 -11.97 -6.06
N LEU A 114 -1.71 -10.92 -5.77
CA LEU A 114 -2.98 -10.98 -5.04
C LEU A 114 -4.16 -10.53 -5.91
N SER A 115 -4.84 -11.48 -6.54
CA SER A 115 -5.94 -11.22 -7.49
C SER A 115 -7.21 -10.60 -6.89
N GLY A 116 -7.29 -10.49 -5.57
CA GLY A 116 -8.40 -9.80 -4.88
C GLY A 116 -8.26 -8.29 -4.86
N ILE A 117 -7.05 -7.76 -5.07
CA ILE A 117 -6.74 -6.33 -5.11
C ILE A 117 -6.90 -5.84 -6.55
N ASP A 118 -7.75 -4.83 -6.75
CA ASP A 118 -8.11 -4.35 -8.09
C ASP A 118 -7.29 -3.12 -8.51
N ALA A 119 -6.75 -2.36 -7.58
CA ALA A 119 -5.90 -1.21 -7.90
C ALA A 119 -4.96 -0.82 -6.75
N TYR A 120 -3.80 -0.30 -7.13
CA TYR A 120 -2.83 0.40 -6.28
C TYR A 120 -2.74 1.86 -6.74
N ILE A 121 -3.05 2.80 -5.84
CA ILE A 121 -3.01 4.23 -6.12
C ILE A 121 -1.89 4.86 -5.29
N ALA A 122 -0.79 5.20 -5.94
CA ALA A 122 0.36 5.79 -5.28
C ALA A 122 0.03 7.16 -4.65
N HIS A 123 0.40 7.36 -3.41
CA HIS A 123 0.37 8.65 -2.74
C HIS A 123 1.74 8.95 -2.12
N SER A 124 2.44 9.92 -2.63
CA SER A 124 2.08 10.92 -3.63
C SER A 124 2.99 10.85 -4.86
N TRP A 125 2.72 11.68 -5.86
CA TRP A 125 3.59 11.84 -7.02
C TRP A 125 4.85 12.65 -6.69
N ILE A 126 4.70 13.70 -5.88
CA ILE A 126 5.77 14.60 -5.43
C ILE A 126 5.69 14.71 -3.91
N ASP A 127 6.82 14.78 -3.24
CA ASP A 127 6.85 15.06 -1.80
C ASP A 127 6.21 16.42 -1.48
N ALA A 128 5.46 16.48 -0.40
CA ALA A 128 4.74 17.67 0.01
C ALA A 128 5.13 18.09 1.44
N PRO A 129 5.62 19.32 1.66
CA PRO A 129 6.07 19.79 2.98
C PRO A 129 4.99 19.74 4.07
N TYR A 130 3.72 19.89 3.66
CA TYR A 130 2.57 19.87 4.59
C TYR A 130 2.14 18.47 5.02
N GLU A 131 2.80 17.41 4.57
CA GLU A 131 2.51 16.02 4.98
C GLU A 131 3.32 15.59 6.22
N GLY A 132 3.52 16.50 7.17
CA GLY A 132 4.21 16.18 8.42
C GLY A 132 5.68 15.79 8.27
N GLY A 133 6.33 16.20 7.18
CA GLY A 133 7.71 15.85 6.87
C GLY A 133 7.88 14.49 6.20
N LEU A 134 6.80 13.76 5.95
CA LEU A 134 6.85 12.51 5.20
C LEU A 134 7.26 12.74 3.75
N LYS A 135 8.09 11.87 3.24
CA LYS A 135 8.63 11.86 1.87
C LYS A 135 8.15 10.61 1.13
N THR A 136 6.83 10.46 1.02
CA THR A 136 6.18 9.32 0.35
C THR A 136 6.10 9.46 -1.16
N GLY A 137 6.39 10.66 -1.69
CA GLY A 137 6.38 10.95 -3.11
C GLY A 137 7.39 10.12 -3.91
N LEU A 138 7.11 9.96 -5.19
CA LEU A 138 8.03 9.35 -6.16
C LEU A 138 9.09 10.35 -6.64
N ARG A 139 8.88 11.64 -6.38
CA ARG A 139 9.79 12.75 -6.68
C ARG A 139 10.05 13.58 -5.44
N LYS A 140 11.20 14.23 -5.41
CA LYS A 140 11.61 15.15 -4.35
C LYS A 140 10.73 16.39 -4.31
N TYR A 141 10.89 17.21 -3.26
CA TYR A 141 10.22 18.49 -3.12
C TYR A 141 10.42 19.39 -4.35
N PRO A 142 9.43 20.25 -4.67
CA PRO A 142 9.55 21.24 -5.75
C PRO A 142 10.68 22.23 -5.57
N ASP A 143 11.02 22.53 -4.33
CA ASP A 143 12.02 23.48 -3.88
C ASP A 143 13.28 22.82 -3.29
N ASP A 144 13.51 21.54 -3.61
CA ASP A 144 14.78 20.88 -3.22
C ASP A 144 15.97 21.68 -3.77
N PRO A 145 16.94 22.05 -2.94
CA PRO A 145 18.02 22.97 -3.33
C PRO A 145 19.03 22.35 -4.30
N VAL A 146 19.05 21.03 -4.44
CA VAL A 146 20.01 20.30 -5.26
C VAL A 146 19.36 19.76 -6.54
N ASP A 147 18.14 19.23 -6.43
CA ASP A 147 17.48 18.51 -7.51
C ASP A 147 15.94 18.67 -7.41
N PRO A 148 15.42 19.90 -7.70
CA PRO A 148 13.98 20.19 -7.63
C PRO A 148 13.17 19.21 -8.49
N TYR A 149 12.10 18.65 -7.94
CA TYR A 149 11.27 17.61 -8.59
C TYR A 149 12.07 16.35 -9.01
N GLY A 150 13.26 16.12 -8.46
CA GLY A 150 14.13 15.01 -8.82
C GLY A 150 13.44 13.66 -8.69
N ARG A 151 13.68 12.78 -9.65
CA ARG A 151 13.14 11.41 -9.63
C ARG A 151 13.89 10.59 -8.59
N LYS A 152 13.14 10.02 -7.64
CA LYS A 152 13.71 9.08 -6.68
C LYS A 152 13.85 7.68 -7.30
N PRO A 153 14.67 6.77 -6.75
CA PRO A 153 14.69 5.36 -7.17
C PRO A 153 13.31 4.72 -7.18
N ALA A 154 12.45 5.04 -6.23
CA ALA A 154 11.05 4.58 -6.17
C ALA A 154 10.23 4.96 -7.42
N TRP A 155 10.55 6.09 -8.09
CA TRP A 155 9.89 6.47 -9.34
C TRP A 155 10.16 5.46 -10.46
N PHE A 156 11.39 4.95 -10.54
CA PHE A 156 11.75 3.95 -11.55
C PHE A 156 11.09 2.61 -11.24
N VAL A 157 11.02 2.20 -9.98
CA VAL A 157 10.29 1.00 -9.55
C VAL A 157 8.82 1.08 -9.98
N PHE A 158 8.17 2.20 -9.73
CA PHE A 158 6.76 2.39 -10.09
C PHE A 158 6.54 2.44 -11.61
N ARG A 159 7.39 3.16 -12.34
CA ARG A 159 7.33 3.25 -13.81
C ARG A 159 7.47 1.89 -14.48
N ASP A 160 8.40 1.08 -13.98
CA ASP A 160 8.78 -0.18 -14.61
C ASP A 160 7.96 -1.38 -14.09
N TRP A 161 7.03 -1.12 -13.16
CA TRP A 161 6.11 -2.14 -12.66
C TRP A 161 5.29 -2.74 -13.80
N GLU A 162 5.11 -4.08 -13.77
CA GLU A 162 4.46 -4.88 -14.82
C GLU A 162 5.18 -4.85 -16.19
N THR A 163 6.42 -4.38 -16.23
CA THR A 163 7.25 -4.45 -17.43
C THR A 163 8.33 -5.54 -17.30
N PRO A 164 8.88 -6.07 -18.40
CA PRO A 164 9.99 -7.03 -18.35
C PRO A 164 11.21 -6.51 -17.59
N VAL A 165 11.42 -5.19 -17.53
CA VAL A 165 12.55 -4.55 -16.83
C VAL A 165 12.41 -4.70 -15.31
N SER A 166 11.19 -4.73 -14.76
CA SER A 166 10.96 -4.86 -13.33
C SER A 166 11.51 -6.16 -12.74
N TYR A 167 11.65 -7.20 -13.54
CA TYR A 167 12.17 -8.50 -13.11
C TYR A 167 13.69 -8.58 -13.08
N THR A 168 14.40 -7.67 -13.75
CA THR A 168 15.85 -7.72 -13.90
C THR A 168 16.63 -6.85 -12.92
N HIS A 169 15.97 -5.86 -12.29
CA HIS A 169 16.65 -4.86 -11.43
C HIS A 169 16.28 -4.92 -9.95
N LEU A 170 15.35 -5.78 -9.56
CA LEU A 170 14.95 -5.94 -8.16
C LEU A 170 15.67 -7.11 -7.51
N THR A 171 16.97 -6.98 -7.28
CA THR A 171 17.63 -7.79 -6.25
C THR A 171 17.25 -7.21 -4.90
N LEU A 172 16.38 -7.89 -4.17
CA LEU A 172 16.14 -7.57 -2.77
C LEU A 172 17.45 -7.73 -2.01
N PRO A 173 17.80 -6.80 -1.10
CA PRO A 173 18.93 -7.00 -0.21
C PRO A 173 18.70 -8.27 0.60
N THR A 174 19.68 -9.16 0.58
CA THR A 174 19.71 -10.39 1.39
C THR A 174 19.91 -10.06 2.85
#